data_c48eb76666fbd46c98a03f917d4feefd
#
_entry.id   c48eb76666fbd46c98a03f917d4feefd
#
_cell.length_a   1.000
_cell.length_b   1.000
_cell.length_c   1.000
_cell.angle_alpha   90.00
_cell.angle_beta   90.00
_cell.angle_gamma   90.00
#
_symmetry.space_group_name_H-M   'P 1'
#
loop_
_entity.id
_entity.type
_entity.pdbx_description
1 polymer ?
#
loop_
_entity_poly.entity_id
_entity_poly.type
_entity_poly.pdbx_seq_one_letter_code
_entity_poly.pdbx_strand_id
1 'polypeptide(L)'
;MRVETLVSCVDKEETALALTMGLEEDAIIVNQTSEAGEYCFFMREGQIIIADDGEKTSEVISPDDAEETSKKNGRLQCVRMKERGVGLSRNTAMNRMDKAGEVCLFSDEDIRYEKGYTERIKEEYASHPEADMILFNVRVNPSRRTYWNDTFKRIRFYNYGRYPAYSISARKKVLSESGVQYSLLFGGGAKYSNGEDSLFLKDCHHAGLRIYASPVCLGEEEERPATENASTWFTGYHEKFFHDRGVLYAFLYGPMKYVMAWVFLIRNRKTMCREISILQAAKYMKEGIREAKELQ
;
A
#
# COMPACT_ATOMS: atom_id res chain seq x y z
N MET A 1 14.93 16.85 -0.46
CA MET A 1 13.90 15.85 -0.07
C MET A 1 14.17 14.58 -0.87
N ARG A 2 14.16 13.40 -0.22
CA ARG A 2 14.24 12.07 -0.89
C ARG A 2 12.95 11.31 -0.66
N VAL A 3 12.51 10.59 -1.68
CA VAL A 3 11.35 9.71 -1.63
C VAL A 3 11.83 8.26 -1.56
N GLU A 4 11.28 7.47 -0.65
CA GLU A 4 11.54 6.03 -0.54
C GLU A 4 10.27 5.24 -0.84
N THR A 5 10.31 4.41 -1.89
CA THR A 5 9.14 3.61 -2.30
C THR A 5 9.13 2.28 -1.55
N LEU A 6 8.05 1.99 -0.84
CA LEU A 6 7.84 0.78 -0.06
C LEU A 6 7.00 -0.21 -0.86
N VAL A 7 7.62 -1.20 -1.47
CA VAL A 7 6.99 -2.14 -2.40
C VAL A 7 6.68 -3.45 -1.71
N SER A 8 5.44 -3.93 -1.85
CA SER A 8 5.03 -5.28 -1.44
C SER A 8 4.84 -6.15 -2.68
N CYS A 9 5.49 -7.32 -2.71
CA CYS A 9 5.37 -8.25 -3.83
C CYS A 9 5.40 -9.72 -3.35
N VAL A 10 5.05 -10.62 -4.28
CA VAL A 10 4.99 -12.06 -4.03
C VAL A 10 5.69 -12.78 -5.17
N ASP A 11 6.72 -13.59 -4.81
CA ASP A 11 7.47 -14.46 -5.74
C ASP A 11 7.97 -13.71 -7.01
N LYS A 12 8.53 -12.50 -6.83
CA LYS A 12 9.10 -11.70 -7.92
C LYS A 12 10.64 -11.76 -7.92
N GLU A 13 11.20 -11.49 -9.08
CA GLU A 13 12.60 -11.11 -9.19
C GLU A 13 12.70 -9.61 -8.95
N GLU A 14 13.39 -9.22 -7.89
CA GLU A 14 13.29 -7.86 -7.31
C GLU A 14 13.93 -6.81 -8.19
N THR A 15 15.03 -7.14 -8.88
CA THR A 15 15.73 -6.19 -9.75
C THR A 15 14.94 -5.91 -11.02
N ALA A 16 14.39 -6.95 -11.65
CA ALA A 16 13.50 -6.80 -12.81
C ALA A 16 12.22 -6.05 -12.42
N LEU A 17 11.67 -6.33 -11.22
CA LEU A 17 10.50 -5.62 -10.71
C LEU A 17 10.80 -4.12 -10.56
N ALA A 18 11.90 -3.75 -9.93
CA ALA A 18 12.28 -2.35 -9.73
C ALA A 18 12.39 -1.58 -11.05
N LEU A 19 13.03 -2.19 -12.06
CA LEU A 19 13.15 -1.61 -13.41
C LEU A 19 11.79 -1.48 -14.10
N THR A 20 10.98 -2.53 -14.04
CA THR A 20 9.64 -2.54 -14.66
C THR A 20 8.70 -1.54 -14.02
N MET A 21 8.78 -1.37 -12.69
CA MET A 21 8.02 -0.35 -11.97
C MET A 21 8.47 1.08 -12.28
N GLY A 22 9.69 1.25 -12.80
CA GLY A 22 10.29 2.57 -13.04
C GLY A 22 10.68 3.29 -11.76
N LEU A 23 11.22 2.57 -10.76
CA LEU A 23 11.68 3.19 -9.51
C LEU A 23 12.87 4.12 -9.78
N GLU A 24 12.87 5.32 -9.20
CA GLU A 24 13.86 6.38 -9.50
C GLU A 24 14.81 6.67 -8.34
N GLU A 25 14.36 6.50 -7.10
CA GLU A 25 15.12 6.82 -5.88
C GLU A 25 15.20 5.61 -4.95
N ASP A 26 15.30 5.87 -3.65
CA ASP A 26 15.36 4.81 -2.67
C ASP A 26 14.10 3.94 -2.67
N ALA A 27 14.28 2.64 -2.51
CA ALA A 27 13.15 1.73 -2.37
C ALA A 27 13.45 0.57 -1.43
N ILE A 28 12.41 0.07 -0.78
CA ILE A 28 12.42 -1.17 0.00
C ILE A 28 11.43 -2.12 -0.65
N ILE A 29 11.90 -3.22 -1.19
CA ILE A 29 11.07 -4.29 -1.75
C ILE A 29 10.97 -5.42 -0.73
N VAL A 30 9.77 -5.66 -0.23
CA VAL A 30 9.48 -6.82 0.61
C VAL A 30 8.83 -7.90 -0.24
N ASN A 31 9.60 -8.94 -0.51
CA ASN A 31 9.19 -10.06 -1.35
C ASN A 31 8.83 -11.28 -0.49
N GLN A 32 7.56 -11.67 -0.54
CA GLN A 32 7.06 -12.85 0.16
C GLN A 32 7.31 -14.09 -0.70
N THR A 33 8.36 -14.85 -0.39
CA THR A 33 8.84 -15.98 -1.20
C THR A 33 9.25 -17.17 -0.33
N SER A 34 9.69 -18.27 -0.93
CA SER A 34 10.07 -19.51 -0.23
C SER A 34 11.35 -19.38 0.60
N GLU A 35 12.22 -18.41 0.30
CA GLU A 35 13.50 -18.20 0.96
C GLU A 35 13.52 -16.85 1.67
N ALA A 36 14.10 -16.83 2.89
CA ALA A 36 14.34 -15.59 3.62
C ALA A 36 15.74 -15.05 3.30
N GLY A 37 15.88 -13.74 3.25
CA GLY A 37 17.16 -13.08 3.00
C GLY A 37 17.01 -11.57 2.94
N GLU A 38 18.13 -10.87 3.05
CA GLU A 38 18.16 -9.41 2.92
C GLU A 38 19.42 -9.00 2.17
N TYR A 39 19.28 -8.15 1.17
CA TYR A 39 20.40 -7.65 0.35
C TYR A 39 20.06 -6.27 -0.22
N CYS A 40 21.08 -5.55 -0.67
CA CYS A 40 20.95 -4.21 -1.21
C CYS A 40 21.55 -4.12 -2.60
N PHE A 41 20.91 -3.35 -3.47
CA PHE A 41 21.42 -2.92 -4.75
C PHE A 41 21.45 -1.39 -4.82
N PHE A 42 22.17 -0.87 -5.79
CA PHE A 42 22.11 0.54 -6.17
C PHE A 42 21.53 0.68 -7.57
N MET A 43 20.71 1.69 -7.79
CA MET A 43 20.20 2.04 -9.11
C MET A 43 20.81 3.35 -9.58
N ARG A 44 21.31 3.36 -10.80
CA ARG A 44 21.84 4.55 -11.46
C ARG A 44 21.32 4.64 -12.89
N GLU A 45 20.61 5.74 -13.21
CA GLU A 45 20.10 6.01 -14.56
C GLU A 45 19.34 4.84 -15.20
N GLY A 46 18.54 4.12 -14.40
CA GLY A 46 17.75 2.97 -14.85
C GLY A 46 18.55 1.68 -15.01
N GLN A 47 19.80 1.63 -14.52
CA GLN A 47 20.61 0.41 -14.45
C GLN A 47 20.80 -0.01 -13.00
N ILE A 48 20.84 -1.32 -12.75
CA ILE A 48 21.12 -1.86 -11.42
C ILE A 48 22.61 -2.14 -11.31
N ILE A 49 23.21 -1.57 -10.27
CA ILE A 49 24.60 -1.80 -9.89
C ILE A 49 24.57 -2.70 -8.65
N ILE A 50 25.10 -3.90 -8.75
CA ILE A 50 25.20 -4.83 -7.63
C ILE A 50 26.31 -4.34 -6.71
N ALA A 51 25.96 -3.96 -5.48
CA ALA A 51 26.95 -3.77 -4.44
C ALA A 51 27.33 -5.15 -3.88
N ASP A 52 28.62 -5.47 -3.94
CA ASP A 52 29.18 -6.77 -3.54
C ASP A 52 29.07 -6.96 -2.03
N ASP A 53 28.52 -8.07 -1.61
CA ASP A 53 28.61 -8.61 -0.24
C ASP A 53 29.78 -9.61 -0.09
N GLY A 54 30.83 -9.46 -0.88
CA GLY A 54 32.14 -10.08 -0.59
C GLY A 54 32.56 -11.30 -1.41
N GLU A 55 31.79 -11.77 -2.40
CA GLU A 55 32.29 -12.79 -3.35
C GLU A 55 31.66 -12.68 -4.76
N LYS A 56 32.27 -11.93 -5.64
CA LYS A 56 32.38 -11.97 -7.09
C LYS A 56 32.20 -10.61 -7.79
N THR A 57 33.33 -10.06 -8.06
CA THR A 57 33.71 -9.04 -9.07
C THR A 57 32.71 -8.60 -10.14
N SER A 58 32.33 -7.28 -10.08
CA SER A 58 32.61 -6.36 -11.19
C SER A 58 32.50 -4.91 -10.68
N GLU A 59 33.63 -4.22 -10.68
CA GLU A 59 33.93 -2.85 -10.24
C GLU A 59 33.71 -2.58 -8.74
N VAL A 60 34.80 -2.77 -7.99
CA VAL A 60 34.96 -2.43 -6.57
C VAL A 60 34.81 -0.93 -6.42
N ILE A 61 33.74 -0.49 -5.78
CA ILE A 61 33.59 0.89 -5.27
C ILE A 61 34.18 0.90 -3.86
N SER A 62 35.11 1.81 -3.58
CA SER A 62 35.69 1.98 -2.25
C SER A 62 34.61 2.44 -1.23
N PRO A 63 34.78 2.21 0.08
CA PRO A 63 33.81 2.66 1.10
C PRO A 63 33.53 4.17 1.05
N ASP A 64 34.51 4.98 0.68
CA ASP A 64 34.38 6.44 0.53
C ASP A 64 33.58 6.81 -0.74
N ASP A 65 33.75 6.05 -1.82
CA ASP A 65 32.96 6.20 -3.06
C ASP A 65 31.52 5.70 -2.87
N ALA A 66 31.27 4.73 -1.99
CA ALA A 66 29.94 4.22 -1.71
C ALA A 66 29.03 5.29 -1.05
N GLU A 67 29.56 6.14 -0.18
CA GLU A 67 28.81 7.22 0.47
C GLU A 67 28.49 8.37 -0.51
N GLU A 68 29.40 8.70 -1.42
CA GLU A 68 29.17 9.68 -2.48
C GLU A 68 28.27 9.12 -3.59
N THR A 69 28.38 7.83 -3.89
CA THR A 69 27.54 7.08 -4.82
C THR A 69 26.12 6.97 -4.31
N SER A 70 25.92 6.74 -3.01
CA SER A 70 24.60 6.73 -2.35
C SER A 70 23.88 8.07 -2.43
N LYS A 71 24.59 9.20 -2.49
CA LYS A 71 23.97 10.55 -2.60
C LYS A 71 23.42 10.85 -4.01
N LYS A 72 23.90 10.17 -5.04
CA LYS A 72 23.49 10.34 -6.45
C LYS A 72 22.62 9.23 -7.00
N ASN A 73 22.55 8.08 -6.33
CA ASN A 73 21.87 6.87 -6.78
C ASN A 73 20.76 6.47 -5.81
N GLY A 74 19.73 5.80 -6.30
CA GLY A 74 18.73 5.16 -5.47
C GLY A 74 19.29 3.90 -4.81
N ARG A 75 19.05 3.73 -3.50
CA ARG A 75 19.35 2.49 -2.77
C ARG A 75 18.12 1.58 -2.81
N LEU A 76 18.29 0.38 -3.36
CA LEU A 76 17.26 -0.63 -3.41
C LEU A 76 17.55 -1.70 -2.34
N GLN A 77 16.77 -1.71 -1.26
CA GLN A 77 16.84 -2.73 -0.21
C GLN A 77 15.81 -3.81 -0.48
N CYS A 78 16.23 -5.06 -0.59
CA CYS A 78 15.37 -6.21 -0.80
C CYS A 78 15.29 -7.06 0.46
N VAL A 79 14.08 -7.33 0.93
CA VAL A 79 13.80 -8.16 2.10
C VAL A 79 12.92 -9.32 1.65
N ARG A 80 13.48 -10.53 1.64
CA ARG A 80 12.75 -11.78 1.37
C ARG A 80 12.25 -12.38 2.67
N MET A 81 10.98 -12.77 2.68
CA MET A 81 10.35 -13.37 3.86
C MET A 81 9.41 -14.52 3.47
N LYS A 82 9.34 -15.54 4.34
CA LYS A 82 8.49 -16.73 4.10
C LYS A 82 7.03 -16.50 4.48
N GLU A 83 6.81 -15.64 5.44
CA GLU A 83 5.50 -15.33 5.95
C GLU A 83 4.68 -14.58 4.91
N ARG A 84 3.38 -14.91 4.82
CA ARG A 84 2.43 -14.29 3.91
C ARG A 84 1.56 -13.27 4.65
N GLY A 85 1.15 -12.23 3.94
CA GLY A 85 0.24 -11.19 4.42
C GLY A 85 0.70 -9.80 4.01
N VAL A 86 -0.14 -9.09 3.24
CA VAL A 86 0.20 -7.75 2.74
C VAL A 86 0.45 -6.74 3.86
N GLY A 87 -0.33 -6.80 4.95
CA GLY A 87 -0.09 -5.95 6.12
C GLY A 87 1.26 -6.20 6.77
N LEU A 88 1.67 -7.48 6.88
CA LEU A 88 2.99 -7.85 7.40
C LEU A 88 4.11 -7.34 6.49
N SER A 89 3.97 -7.50 5.18
CA SER A 89 4.92 -6.99 4.19
C SER A 89 5.11 -5.47 4.31
N ARG A 90 4.01 -4.71 4.36
CA ARG A 90 4.06 -3.24 4.50
C ARG A 90 4.65 -2.80 5.85
N ASN A 91 4.33 -3.48 6.95
CA ASN A 91 4.92 -3.23 8.25
C ASN A 91 6.43 -3.52 8.25
N THR A 92 6.85 -4.58 7.58
CA THR A 92 8.27 -4.92 7.42
C THR A 92 9.01 -3.81 6.67
N ALA A 93 8.43 -3.30 5.56
CA ALA A 93 9.01 -2.16 4.84
C ALA A 93 9.08 -0.90 5.71
N MET A 94 8.01 -0.56 6.42
CA MET A 94 7.96 0.59 7.35
C MET A 94 9.02 0.49 8.46
N ASN A 95 9.27 -0.71 8.98
CA ASN A 95 10.27 -0.93 10.02
C ASN A 95 11.72 -0.87 9.51
N ARG A 96 11.92 -1.03 8.20
CA ARG A 96 13.23 -0.94 7.51
C ARG A 96 13.54 0.44 6.95
N MET A 97 12.52 1.29 6.75
CA MET A 97 12.72 2.63 6.18
C MET A 97 13.65 3.46 7.05
N ASP A 98 14.51 4.24 6.41
CA ASP A 98 15.32 5.24 7.09
C ASP A 98 14.41 6.33 7.68
N LYS A 99 14.30 6.36 9.00
CA LYS A 99 13.44 7.33 9.72
C LYS A 99 13.92 8.77 9.59
N ALA A 100 15.21 8.98 9.29
CA ALA A 100 15.76 10.30 8.99
C ALA A 100 15.40 10.79 7.58
N GLY A 101 14.99 9.90 6.68
CA GLY A 101 14.46 10.24 5.37
C GLY A 101 13.15 11.04 5.45
N GLU A 102 12.76 11.67 4.34
CA GLU A 102 11.71 12.68 4.41
C GLU A 102 10.31 12.13 4.09
N VAL A 103 10.16 11.38 2.99
CA VAL A 103 8.87 10.87 2.52
C VAL A 103 8.96 9.41 2.12
N CYS A 104 7.94 8.60 2.44
CA CYS A 104 7.74 7.28 1.87
C CYS A 104 6.47 7.25 1.01
N LEU A 105 6.47 6.36 0.01
CA LEU A 105 5.34 6.03 -0.85
C LEU A 105 5.10 4.52 -0.79
N PHE A 106 3.90 4.10 -0.42
CA PHE A 106 3.53 2.69 -0.50
C PHE A 106 3.21 2.30 -1.94
N SER A 107 3.58 1.08 -2.32
CA SER A 107 3.34 0.56 -3.66
C SER A 107 3.04 -0.94 -3.66
N ASP A 108 2.28 -1.34 -4.66
CA ASP A 108 2.07 -2.75 -5.01
C ASP A 108 2.89 -3.10 -6.28
N GLU A 109 3.17 -4.38 -6.50
CA GLU A 109 4.06 -4.88 -7.56
C GLU A 109 3.60 -4.60 -9.00
N ASP A 110 2.33 -4.23 -9.16
CA ASP A 110 1.70 -4.00 -10.46
C ASP A 110 1.59 -2.50 -10.84
N ILE A 111 2.21 -1.63 -10.07
CA ILE A 111 2.24 -0.19 -10.39
C ILE A 111 3.45 0.13 -11.26
N ARG A 112 3.21 0.90 -12.33
CA ARG A 112 4.21 1.45 -13.24
C ARG A 112 4.23 2.95 -13.08
N TYR A 113 5.35 3.48 -12.55
CA TYR A 113 5.49 4.91 -12.32
C TYR A 113 5.91 5.64 -13.59
N GLU A 114 5.37 6.83 -13.77
CA GLU A 114 5.84 7.74 -14.81
C GLU A 114 7.17 8.37 -14.41
N LYS A 115 8.01 8.63 -15.40
CA LYS A 115 9.28 9.35 -15.18
C LYS A 115 9.03 10.68 -14.46
N GLY A 116 9.84 10.95 -13.43
CA GLY A 116 9.72 12.15 -12.59
C GLY A 116 8.63 12.06 -11.53
N TYR A 117 8.14 10.86 -11.19
CA TYR A 117 7.11 10.72 -10.15
C TYR A 117 7.62 11.17 -8.77
N THR A 118 8.88 10.93 -8.46
CA THR A 118 9.49 11.35 -7.19
C THR A 118 9.56 12.86 -7.08
N GLU A 119 9.91 13.57 -8.16
CA GLU A 119 9.92 15.03 -8.19
C GLU A 119 8.52 15.60 -7.98
N ARG A 120 7.48 15.04 -8.62
CA ARG A 120 6.09 15.45 -8.39
C ARG A 120 5.65 15.28 -6.94
N ILE A 121 6.08 14.20 -6.27
CA ILE A 121 5.82 14.00 -4.84
C ILE A 121 6.51 15.10 -4.02
N LYS A 122 7.76 15.42 -4.31
CA LYS A 122 8.52 16.45 -3.61
C LYS A 122 7.90 17.83 -3.76
N GLU A 123 7.46 18.18 -4.96
CA GLU A 123 6.78 19.43 -5.26
C GLU A 123 5.47 19.58 -4.46
N GLU A 124 4.67 18.51 -4.39
CA GLU A 124 3.44 18.51 -3.60
C GLU A 124 3.72 18.71 -2.11
N TYR A 125 4.70 18.02 -1.53
CA TYR A 125 5.06 18.20 -0.12
C TYR A 125 5.73 19.56 0.16
N ALA A 126 6.42 20.15 -0.81
CA ALA A 126 6.98 21.49 -0.69
C ALA A 126 5.88 22.57 -0.74
N SER A 127 4.89 22.38 -1.60
CA SER A 127 3.72 23.26 -1.74
C SER A 127 2.74 23.16 -0.57
N HIS A 128 2.74 22.01 0.12
CA HIS A 128 1.82 21.68 1.21
C HIS A 128 2.54 21.21 2.47
N PRO A 129 3.30 22.11 3.15
CA PRO A 129 4.07 21.74 4.34
C PRO A 129 3.19 21.30 5.51
N GLU A 130 1.90 21.65 5.51
CA GLU A 130 0.92 21.21 6.48
C GLU A 130 0.52 19.73 6.34
N ALA A 131 0.78 19.10 5.19
CA ALA A 131 0.38 17.72 4.95
C ALA A 131 1.36 16.73 5.59
N ASP A 132 0.85 15.84 6.44
CA ASP A 132 1.59 14.71 7.00
C ASP A 132 1.54 13.50 6.06
N MET A 133 0.41 13.35 5.35
CA MET A 133 0.18 12.33 4.33
C MET A 133 -0.51 12.95 3.11
N ILE A 134 -0.11 12.50 1.91
CA ILE A 134 -0.75 12.87 0.64
C ILE A 134 -1.15 11.60 -0.12
N LEU A 135 -2.40 11.58 -0.59
CA LEU A 135 -2.97 10.48 -1.36
C LEU A 135 -3.01 10.87 -2.84
N PHE A 136 -2.16 10.25 -3.64
CA PHE A 136 -1.97 10.55 -5.06
C PHE A 136 -2.91 9.74 -5.95
N ASN A 137 -3.12 10.21 -7.19
CA ASN A 137 -3.78 9.41 -8.21
C ASN A 137 -2.81 8.40 -8.83
N VAL A 138 -3.35 7.23 -9.14
CA VAL A 138 -2.78 6.22 -10.03
C VAL A 138 -3.86 5.82 -11.01
N ARG A 139 -3.55 5.76 -12.30
CA ARG A 139 -4.51 5.30 -13.31
C ARG A 139 -4.72 3.80 -13.18
N VAL A 140 -5.95 3.40 -12.98
CA VAL A 140 -6.37 2.00 -12.92
C VAL A 140 -7.54 1.78 -13.86
N ASN A 141 -7.80 0.53 -14.22
CA ASN A 141 -8.95 0.18 -15.04
C ASN A 141 -10.24 0.83 -14.47
N PRO A 142 -11.04 1.56 -15.28
CA PRO A 142 -12.22 2.26 -14.81
C PRO A 142 -13.22 1.38 -14.04
N SER A 143 -13.30 0.08 -14.34
CA SER A 143 -14.18 -0.87 -13.63
C SER A 143 -13.73 -1.18 -12.20
N ARG A 144 -12.44 -0.98 -11.88
CA ARG A 144 -11.82 -1.24 -10.58
C ARG A 144 -11.55 0.04 -9.79
N ARG A 145 -11.65 1.19 -10.44
CA ARG A 145 -11.31 2.48 -9.87
C ARG A 145 -12.24 2.86 -8.71
N THR A 146 -11.70 2.98 -7.52
CA THR A 146 -12.44 3.34 -6.30
C THR A 146 -12.40 4.83 -6.00
N TYR A 147 -11.41 5.56 -6.55
CA TYR A 147 -11.20 6.98 -6.30
C TYR A 147 -10.60 7.69 -7.52
N TRP A 148 -10.75 9.01 -7.55
CA TRP A 148 -10.00 9.95 -8.38
C TRP A 148 -10.09 11.32 -7.72
N ASN A 149 -8.98 12.03 -7.66
CA ASN A 149 -8.89 13.34 -7.03
C ASN A 149 -8.73 14.40 -8.13
N ASP A 150 -9.65 15.38 -8.17
CA ASP A 150 -9.59 16.47 -9.14
C ASP A 150 -8.95 17.73 -8.55
N THR A 151 -8.86 17.81 -7.22
CA THR A 151 -8.33 18.97 -6.50
C THR A 151 -7.59 18.53 -5.26
N PHE A 152 -6.63 19.36 -4.81
CA PHE A 152 -6.01 19.18 -3.50
C PHE A 152 -7.04 19.46 -2.41
N LYS A 153 -7.25 18.50 -1.49
CA LYS A 153 -8.25 18.63 -0.43
C LYS A 153 -7.94 17.74 0.77
N ARG A 154 -8.32 18.22 1.95
CA ARG A 154 -8.17 17.46 3.19
C ARG A 154 -9.10 16.26 3.23
N ILE A 155 -8.56 15.11 3.60
CA ILE A 155 -9.31 13.88 3.86
C ILE A 155 -9.89 13.95 5.28
N ARG A 156 -11.14 13.54 5.40
CA ARG A 156 -11.92 13.55 6.65
C ARG A 156 -12.27 12.12 7.08
N PHE A 157 -12.73 11.98 8.31
CA PHE A 157 -13.11 10.70 8.91
C PHE A 157 -14.16 9.87 8.12
N TYR A 158 -14.84 10.45 7.15
CA TYR A 158 -15.90 9.80 6.36
C TYR A 158 -15.50 9.44 4.93
N ASN A 159 -14.31 9.80 4.45
CA ASN A 159 -13.94 9.60 3.04
C ASN A 159 -12.56 8.96 2.79
N TYR A 160 -11.87 8.43 3.82
CA TYR A 160 -10.57 7.77 3.68
C TYR A 160 -10.68 6.33 3.11
N GLY A 161 -11.80 5.62 3.34
CA GLY A 161 -11.93 4.18 3.07
C GLY A 161 -12.01 3.74 1.61
N ARG A 162 -11.54 4.54 0.67
CA ARG A 162 -11.53 4.24 -0.78
C ARG A 162 -10.15 4.28 -1.41
N TYR A 163 -9.15 4.63 -0.64
CA TYR A 163 -7.78 4.78 -1.11
C TYR A 163 -6.98 3.51 -0.87
N PRO A 164 -6.42 2.88 -1.92
CA PRO A 164 -5.52 1.74 -1.79
C PRO A 164 -4.11 2.20 -1.42
N ALA A 165 -3.27 1.27 -0.93
CA ALA A 165 -1.93 1.57 -0.46
C ALA A 165 -1.07 2.29 -1.49
N TYR A 166 -1.12 1.89 -2.75
CA TYR A 166 -0.32 2.52 -3.82
C TYR A 166 -0.63 4.00 -4.06
N SER A 167 -1.69 4.54 -3.45
CA SER A 167 -1.98 5.98 -3.45
C SER A 167 -1.34 6.72 -2.28
N ILE A 168 -0.87 6.02 -1.25
CA ILE A 168 -0.54 6.58 0.06
C ILE A 168 0.94 6.95 0.12
N SER A 169 1.22 8.23 0.37
CA SER A 169 2.52 8.69 0.81
C SER A 169 2.45 9.33 2.20
N ALA A 170 3.57 9.35 2.92
CA ALA A 170 3.65 9.93 4.25
C ALA A 170 5.02 10.53 4.54
N ARG A 171 5.06 11.59 5.38
CA ARG A 171 6.31 12.02 6.01
C ARG A 171 6.78 10.94 6.97
N LYS A 172 7.95 10.36 6.70
CA LYS A 172 8.49 9.20 7.44
C LYS A 172 8.57 9.44 8.94
N LYS A 173 9.04 10.61 9.35
CA LYS A 173 9.15 10.97 10.77
C LYS A 173 7.79 10.92 11.46
N VAL A 174 6.79 11.60 10.91
CA VAL A 174 5.44 11.69 11.50
C VAL A 174 4.78 10.31 11.55
N LEU A 175 4.90 9.53 10.48
CA LEU A 175 4.37 8.18 10.43
C LEU A 175 5.04 7.27 11.47
N SER A 176 6.37 7.30 11.60
CA SER A 176 7.10 6.51 12.59
C SER A 176 6.76 6.90 14.04
N GLU A 177 6.65 8.20 14.32
CA GLU A 177 6.30 8.72 15.66
C GLU A 177 4.84 8.38 16.04
N SER A 178 3.95 8.22 15.06
CA SER A 178 2.56 7.82 15.31
C SER A 178 2.40 6.40 15.84
N GLY A 179 3.37 5.51 15.58
CA GLY A 179 3.33 4.10 15.93
C GLY A 179 2.26 3.28 15.18
N VAL A 180 1.58 3.89 14.19
CA VAL A 180 0.53 3.20 13.41
C VAL A 180 1.15 2.12 12.52
N GLN A 181 0.52 0.95 12.51
CA GLN A 181 0.90 -0.21 11.72
C GLN A 181 -0.30 -0.74 10.92
N TYR A 182 -0.04 -1.41 9.81
CA TYR A 182 -1.07 -2.17 9.10
C TYR A 182 -1.58 -3.33 9.95
N SER A 183 -2.88 -3.57 9.90
CA SER A 183 -3.49 -4.72 10.55
C SER A 183 -3.00 -6.04 9.94
N LEU A 184 -2.63 -7.01 10.78
CA LEU A 184 -2.27 -8.36 10.34
C LEU A 184 -3.49 -9.27 10.16
N LEU A 185 -4.67 -8.81 10.57
CA LEU A 185 -5.92 -9.57 10.45
C LEU A 185 -6.59 -9.38 9.08
N PHE A 186 -6.28 -8.29 8.36
CA PHE A 186 -6.94 -7.88 7.13
C PHE A 186 -5.96 -7.80 5.96
N GLY A 187 -6.47 -8.00 4.74
CA GLY A 187 -5.74 -7.87 3.50
C GLY A 187 -5.36 -9.20 2.85
N GLY A 188 -4.72 -9.13 1.69
CA GLY A 188 -4.26 -10.29 0.96
C GLY A 188 -3.34 -11.19 1.81
N GLY A 189 -3.65 -12.48 1.88
CA GLY A 189 -2.91 -13.46 2.68
C GLY A 189 -3.25 -13.47 4.18
N ALA A 190 -4.16 -12.60 4.65
CA ALA A 190 -4.63 -12.57 6.04
C ALA A 190 -5.96 -13.32 6.22
N LYS A 191 -6.43 -13.40 7.48
CA LYS A 191 -7.70 -14.07 7.82
C LYS A 191 -8.90 -13.44 7.10
N TYR A 192 -8.96 -12.10 7.07
CA TYR A 192 -10.02 -11.33 6.42
C TYR A 192 -9.48 -10.67 5.14
N SER A 193 -10.17 -10.87 4.04
CA SER A 193 -9.67 -10.70 2.68
C SER A 193 -9.33 -9.28 2.24
N ASN A 194 -9.80 -8.23 2.93
CA ASN A 194 -9.54 -6.83 2.55
C ASN A 194 -9.84 -5.85 3.70
N GLY A 195 -9.41 -4.59 3.52
CA GLY A 195 -9.75 -3.48 4.41
C GLY A 195 -8.57 -2.93 5.20
N GLU A 196 -7.38 -3.51 5.03
CA GLU A 196 -6.15 -3.09 5.70
C GLU A 196 -5.81 -1.62 5.42
N ASP A 197 -5.95 -1.16 4.17
CA ASP A 197 -5.69 0.23 3.77
C ASP A 197 -6.66 1.20 4.44
N SER A 198 -7.94 0.83 4.49
CA SER A 198 -8.96 1.64 5.16
C SER A 198 -8.74 1.73 6.66
N LEU A 199 -8.29 0.64 7.30
CA LEU A 199 -7.95 0.63 8.71
C LEU A 199 -6.70 1.46 8.98
N PHE A 200 -5.66 1.29 8.17
CA PHE A 200 -4.44 2.07 8.29
C PHE A 200 -4.71 3.58 8.20
N LEU A 201 -5.46 4.03 7.19
CA LEU A 201 -5.81 5.45 7.06
C LEU A 201 -6.71 5.94 8.20
N LYS A 202 -7.62 5.10 8.71
CA LYS A 202 -8.40 5.41 9.91
C LYS A 202 -7.50 5.63 11.11
N ASP A 203 -6.55 4.72 11.33
CA ASP A 203 -5.67 4.76 12.49
C ASP A 203 -4.69 5.94 12.41
N CYS A 204 -4.14 6.24 11.21
CA CYS A 204 -3.40 7.47 10.96
C CYS A 204 -4.23 8.73 11.27
N HIS A 205 -5.49 8.77 10.84
CA HIS A 205 -6.38 9.89 11.14
C HIS A 205 -6.65 10.02 12.65
N HIS A 206 -6.84 8.91 13.36
CA HIS A 206 -7.04 8.91 14.83
C HIS A 206 -5.77 9.30 15.59
N ALA A 207 -4.59 8.96 15.07
CA ALA A 207 -3.30 9.42 15.60
C ALA A 207 -3.03 10.91 15.32
N GLY A 208 -3.96 11.61 14.63
CA GLY A 208 -3.90 13.04 14.39
C GLY A 208 -3.17 13.46 13.11
N LEU A 209 -2.76 12.52 12.25
CA LEU A 209 -2.09 12.84 10.99
C LEU A 209 -3.03 13.63 10.06
N ARG A 210 -2.47 14.66 9.45
CA ARG A 210 -3.19 15.52 8.49
C ARG A 210 -3.07 14.92 7.10
N ILE A 211 -4.14 14.25 6.65
CA ILE A 211 -4.20 13.52 5.38
C ILE A 211 -4.85 14.40 4.32
N TYR A 212 -4.24 14.50 3.15
CA TYR A 212 -4.74 15.24 1.99
C TYR A 212 -4.77 14.34 0.76
N ALA A 213 -5.63 14.65 -0.19
CA ALA A 213 -5.66 14.05 -1.51
C ALA A 213 -5.11 15.06 -2.52
N SER A 214 -4.26 14.60 -3.45
CA SER A 214 -3.71 15.41 -4.54
C SER A 214 -4.29 15.00 -5.89
N PRO A 215 -4.50 15.94 -6.83
CA PRO A 215 -4.86 15.64 -8.22
C PRO A 215 -3.70 15.07 -9.04
N VAL A 216 -2.47 15.11 -8.52
CA VAL A 216 -1.27 14.62 -9.22
C VAL A 216 -1.37 13.12 -9.42
N CYS A 217 -1.07 12.67 -10.65
CA CYS A 217 -1.02 11.26 -11.03
C CYS A 217 0.45 10.81 -11.09
N LEU A 218 0.77 9.69 -10.43
CA LEU A 218 2.14 9.18 -10.35
C LEU A 218 2.46 8.09 -11.38
N GLY A 219 1.45 7.42 -11.90
CA GLY A 219 1.62 6.29 -12.79
C GLY A 219 0.32 5.55 -13.06
N GLU A 220 0.45 4.29 -13.42
CA GLU A 220 -0.69 3.42 -13.77
C GLU A 220 -0.52 1.99 -13.26
N GLU A 221 -1.64 1.31 -13.06
CA GLU A 221 -1.67 -0.13 -12.79
C GLU A 221 -1.41 -0.87 -14.10
N GLU A 222 -0.53 -1.87 -14.09
CA GLU A 222 -0.28 -2.74 -15.23
C GLU A 222 -1.54 -3.49 -15.64
N GLU A 223 -1.86 -3.43 -16.94
CA GLU A 223 -2.98 -4.19 -17.47
C GLU A 223 -2.64 -5.69 -17.45
N ARG A 224 -3.36 -6.45 -16.62
CA ARG A 224 -3.28 -7.91 -16.62
C ARG A 224 -4.29 -8.48 -17.62
N PRO A 225 -3.98 -9.58 -18.30
CA PRO A 225 -4.96 -10.31 -19.12
C PRO A 225 -6.21 -10.65 -18.30
N ALA A 226 -7.38 -10.65 -18.95
CA ALA A 226 -8.65 -10.89 -18.26
C ALA A 226 -8.71 -12.24 -17.49
N THR A 227 -7.88 -13.21 -17.89
CA THR A 227 -7.71 -14.51 -17.25
C THR A 227 -6.91 -14.43 -15.92
N GLU A 228 -6.10 -13.37 -15.74
CA GLU A 228 -5.29 -13.14 -14.54
C GLU A 228 -5.84 -12.00 -13.67
N ASN A 229 -6.90 -11.34 -14.12
CA ASN A 229 -7.56 -10.20 -13.45
C ASN A 229 -8.33 -10.55 -12.17
N ALA A 230 -8.38 -11.82 -11.78
CA ALA A 230 -8.90 -12.21 -10.49
C ALA A 230 -7.87 -11.80 -9.43
N SER A 231 -8.12 -10.71 -8.73
CA SER A 231 -7.38 -10.41 -7.49
C SER A 231 -7.39 -11.67 -6.64
N THR A 232 -6.24 -12.10 -6.15
CA THR A 232 -6.06 -13.34 -5.39
C THR A 232 -6.95 -13.43 -4.14
N TRP A 233 -7.50 -12.30 -3.68
CA TRP A 233 -8.36 -12.19 -2.51
C TRP A 233 -9.87 -12.09 -2.84
N PHE A 234 -10.27 -11.71 -4.07
CA PHE A 234 -11.68 -11.56 -4.43
C PHE A 234 -12.17 -12.78 -5.21
N THR A 235 -12.96 -13.60 -4.54
CA THR A 235 -13.51 -14.84 -5.09
C THR A 235 -15.02 -14.73 -5.40
N GLY A 236 -15.59 -13.52 -5.37
CA GLY A 236 -17.01 -13.27 -5.65
C GLY A 236 -17.78 -12.74 -4.42
N TYR A 237 -19.05 -12.38 -4.66
CA TYR A 237 -19.94 -11.84 -3.63
C TYR A 237 -20.70 -12.97 -2.91
N HIS A 238 -19.98 -13.80 -2.15
CA HIS A 238 -20.52 -14.91 -1.39
C HIS A 238 -20.44 -14.68 0.13
N GLU A 239 -20.77 -15.70 0.92
CA GLU A 239 -20.79 -15.67 2.39
C GLU A 239 -19.57 -15.02 3.00
N LYS A 240 -18.35 -15.55 2.68
CA LYS A 240 -17.09 -15.04 3.24
C LYS A 240 -16.89 -13.55 2.96
N PHE A 241 -17.22 -13.06 1.75
CA PHE A 241 -17.11 -11.65 1.42
C PHE A 241 -17.93 -10.77 2.35
N PHE A 242 -19.19 -11.11 2.58
CA PHE A 242 -20.07 -10.31 3.46
C PHE A 242 -19.69 -10.48 4.93
N HIS A 243 -19.29 -11.67 5.34
CA HIS A 243 -18.80 -11.92 6.69
C HIS A 243 -17.56 -11.06 7.00
N ASP A 244 -16.49 -11.14 6.17
CA ASP A 244 -15.26 -10.36 6.33
C ASP A 244 -15.55 -8.85 6.31
N ARG A 245 -16.48 -8.42 5.45
CA ARG A 245 -16.95 -7.03 5.41
C ARG A 245 -17.66 -6.63 6.71
N GLY A 246 -18.36 -7.54 7.33
CA GLY A 246 -18.97 -7.34 8.65
C GLY A 246 -17.94 -7.14 9.75
N VAL A 247 -16.90 -7.99 9.78
CA VAL A 247 -15.77 -7.85 10.71
C VAL A 247 -15.09 -6.49 10.50
N LEU A 248 -14.75 -6.15 9.26
CA LEU A 248 -14.13 -4.87 8.92
C LEU A 248 -14.97 -3.68 9.40
N TYR A 249 -16.29 -3.72 9.23
CA TYR A 249 -17.17 -2.63 9.62
C TYR A 249 -17.25 -2.44 11.14
N ALA A 250 -17.07 -3.52 11.91
CA ALA A 250 -16.94 -3.40 13.37
C ALA A 250 -15.70 -2.60 13.77
N PHE A 251 -14.56 -2.85 13.08
CA PHE A 251 -13.33 -2.12 13.32
C PHE A 251 -13.38 -0.67 12.79
N LEU A 252 -13.99 -0.43 11.62
CA LEU A 252 -14.05 0.91 11.02
C LEU A 252 -15.03 1.85 11.72
N TYR A 253 -16.23 1.37 12.06
CA TYR A 253 -17.36 2.24 12.40
C TYR A 253 -17.87 2.12 13.84
N GLY A 254 -17.28 1.26 14.66
CA GLY A 254 -17.61 1.14 16.06
C GLY A 254 -19.13 1.05 16.32
N PRO A 255 -19.74 2.01 17.04
CA PRO A 255 -21.19 1.99 17.33
C PRO A 255 -22.08 2.03 16.09
N MET A 256 -21.61 2.66 15.00
CA MET A 256 -22.39 2.81 13.75
C MET A 256 -22.30 1.61 12.81
N LYS A 257 -21.56 0.56 13.16
CA LYS A 257 -21.28 -0.61 12.30
C LYS A 257 -22.52 -1.23 11.64
N TYR A 258 -23.62 -1.37 12.36
CA TYR A 258 -24.86 -1.94 11.79
C TYR A 258 -25.54 -1.00 10.79
N VAL A 259 -25.55 0.31 11.07
CA VAL A 259 -26.10 1.31 10.16
C VAL A 259 -25.29 1.34 8.87
N MET A 260 -23.97 1.37 8.99
CA MET A 260 -23.07 1.40 7.85
C MET A 260 -23.12 0.10 7.02
N ALA A 261 -23.31 -1.05 7.67
CA ALA A 261 -23.56 -2.33 7.00
C ALA A 261 -24.83 -2.27 6.12
N TRP A 262 -25.91 -1.75 6.62
CA TRP A 262 -27.15 -1.59 5.83
C TRP A 262 -27.01 -0.55 4.73
N VAL A 263 -26.35 0.59 4.96
CA VAL A 263 -26.06 1.59 3.93
C VAL A 263 -25.25 0.95 2.79
N PHE A 264 -24.23 0.16 3.12
CA PHE A 264 -23.42 -0.56 2.15
C PHE A 264 -24.26 -1.54 1.31
N LEU A 265 -25.07 -2.38 1.95
CA LEU A 265 -25.90 -3.36 1.26
C LEU A 265 -26.94 -2.72 0.34
N ILE A 266 -27.64 -1.69 0.80
CA ILE A 266 -28.63 -0.98 0.01
C ILE A 266 -28.00 -0.31 -1.22
N ARG A 267 -26.87 0.37 -1.01
CA ARG A 267 -26.15 1.09 -2.08
C ARG A 267 -25.62 0.15 -3.16
N ASN A 268 -25.14 -1.02 -2.76
CA ASN A 268 -24.44 -1.93 -3.67
C ASN A 268 -25.28 -3.15 -4.08
N ARG A 269 -26.57 -3.21 -3.68
CA ARG A 269 -27.45 -4.38 -3.88
C ARG A 269 -27.49 -4.89 -5.33
N LYS A 270 -27.51 -3.96 -6.31
CA LYS A 270 -27.62 -4.31 -7.73
C LYS A 270 -26.39 -5.05 -8.29
N THR A 271 -25.24 -4.80 -7.71
CA THR A 271 -23.97 -5.37 -8.14
C THR A 271 -23.62 -6.61 -7.31
N MET A 272 -23.74 -6.51 -5.99
CA MET A 272 -23.22 -7.48 -5.04
C MET A 272 -24.22 -8.55 -4.62
N CYS A 273 -25.54 -8.29 -4.73
CA CYS A 273 -26.59 -9.23 -4.32
C CYS A 273 -27.28 -9.88 -5.53
N ARG A 274 -26.50 -10.33 -6.53
CA ARG A 274 -27.03 -11.07 -7.70
C ARG A 274 -27.27 -12.54 -7.41
N GLU A 275 -26.36 -13.15 -6.65
CA GLU A 275 -26.38 -14.59 -6.31
C GLU A 275 -26.88 -14.84 -4.88
N ILE A 276 -26.77 -13.85 -4.00
CA ILE A 276 -27.20 -13.91 -2.60
C ILE A 276 -28.24 -12.82 -2.35
N SER A 277 -29.32 -13.16 -1.62
CA SER A 277 -30.32 -12.17 -1.21
C SER A 277 -29.72 -11.13 -0.25
N ILE A 278 -30.26 -9.92 -0.25
CA ILE A 278 -29.82 -8.86 0.65
C ILE A 278 -29.95 -9.26 2.13
N LEU A 279 -30.96 -10.08 2.46
CA LEU A 279 -31.19 -10.57 3.83
C LEU A 279 -30.11 -11.58 4.24
N GLN A 280 -29.71 -12.47 3.34
CA GLN A 280 -28.59 -13.38 3.57
C GLN A 280 -27.27 -12.63 3.72
N ALA A 281 -27.00 -11.67 2.84
CA ALA A 281 -25.82 -10.81 2.95
C ALA A 281 -25.79 -10.05 4.30
N ALA A 282 -26.94 -9.51 4.73
CA ALA A 282 -27.08 -8.85 6.04
C ALA A 282 -26.84 -9.81 7.22
N LYS A 283 -27.30 -11.08 7.10
CA LYS A 283 -27.04 -12.12 8.08
C LYS A 283 -25.54 -12.36 8.23
N TYR A 284 -24.82 -12.60 7.13
CA TYR A 284 -23.37 -12.83 7.15
C TYR A 284 -22.59 -11.62 7.67
N MET A 285 -22.95 -10.39 7.27
CA MET A 285 -22.33 -9.19 7.86
C MET A 285 -22.56 -9.09 9.36
N LYS A 286 -23.78 -9.45 9.85
CA LYS A 286 -24.08 -9.44 11.28
C LYS A 286 -23.26 -10.48 12.04
N GLU A 287 -23.04 -11.66 11.46
CA GLU A 287 -22.18 -12.72 12.02
C GLU A 287 -20.73 -12.23 12.14
N GLY A 288 -20.16 -11.64 11.08
CA GLY A 288 -18.84 -11.02 11.12
C GLY A 288 -18.72 -9.89 12.15
N ILE A 289 -19.75 -9.02 12.27
CA ILE A 289 -19.78 -7.99 13.32
C ILE A 289 -19.75 -8.59 14.73
N ARG A 290 -20.36 -9.75 14.93
CA ARG A 290 -20.35 -10.45 16.23
C ARG A 290 -18.98 -11.05 16.51
N GLU A 291 -18.36 -11.73 15.54
CA GLU A 291 -17.01 -12.27 15.67
C GLU A 291 -15.99 -11.19 16.03
N ALA A 292 -16.11 -10.01 15.43
CA ALA A 292 -15.23 -8.88 15.73
C ALA A 292 -15.17 -8.48 17.21
N LYS A 293 -16.20 -8.80 18.02
CA LYS A 293 -16.20 -8.52 19.46
C LYS A 293 -15.22 -9.40 20.25
N GLU A 294 -14.88 -10.56 19.71
CA GLU A 294 -13.94 -11.50 20.32
C GLU A 294 -12.49 -11.16 19.94
N LEU A 295 -12.31 -10.27 18.95
CA LEU A 295 -11.03 -9.83 18.41
C LEU A 295 -10.58 -8.45 18.94
N GLN A 296 -11.46 -7.69 19.57
CA GLN A 296 -11.24 -6.38 20.17
C GLN A 296 -11.03 -6.49 21.67
#